data_8721aeec73e0bff02ca9c442d2ed033f
#
_entry.id   8721aeec73e0bff02ca9c442d2ed033f
#
_cell.length_a   1.000
_cell.length_b   1.000
_cell.length_c   1.000
_cell.angle_alpha   90.00
_cell.angle_beta   90.00
_cell.angle_gamma   90.00
#
_symmetry.space_group_name_H-M   'P 1'
#
loop_
_entity.id
_entity.type
_entity.pdbx_description
1 polymer ?
#
loop_
_entity_poly.entity_id
_entity_poly.type
_entity_poly.pdbx_seq_one_letter_code
_entity_poly.pdbx_strand_id
1 'polypeptide(L)'
;VIGWLYRLCDAARHRARLRRWNAEQATGRRGEDLAHRYLERRGFTIVARNYRPPSGAGEIDLVAWHSGTLVFVEVKSRATDEFGSPLRNVDQEKRTALLRAARHYARRAGVPWERVRFDLLSVVFSEPPAITHFPDAFAPIQTL
;
A
#
# COMPACT_ATOMS: atom_id res chain seq x y z
N VAL A 1 20.25 10.36 12.12
CA VAL A 1 21.12 9.24 12.46
C VAL A 1 20.46 7.89 12.26
N ILE A 2 19.17 7.75 12.53
CA ILE A 2 18.44 6.48 12.36
C ILE A 2 18.13 6.18 10.87
N GLY A 3 18.05 7.19 10.02
CA GLY A 3 17.67 7.03 8.62
C GLY A 3 18.62 6.18 7.75
N TRP A 4 19.93 6.26 8.01
CA TRP A 4 20.90 5.46 7.27
C TRP A 4 20.87 3.97 7.65
N LEU A 5 20.57 3.66 8.92
CA LEU A 5 20.42 2.30 9.38
C LEU A 5 19.21 1.63 8.72
N TYR A 6 18.08 2.33 8.62
CA TYR A 6 16.92 1.85 7.89
C TYR A 6 17.22 1.60 6.40
N ARG A 7 18.02 2.47 5.76
CA ARG A 7 18.45 2.28 4.38
C ARG A 7 19.29 1.02 4.20
N LEU A 8 20.22 0.77 5.12
CA LEU A 8 21.05 -0.45 5.10
C LEU A 8 20.21 -1.71 5.31
N CYS A 9 19.32 -1.72 6.28
CA CYS A 9 18.40 -2.83 6.52
C CYS A 9 17.46 -3.08 5.34
N ASP A 10 17.00 -2.01 4.70
CA ASP A 10 16.15 -2.08 3.52
C ASP A 10 16.91 -2.68 2.33
N ALA A 11 18.12 -2.22 2.07
CA ALA A 11 18.97 -2.76 1.02
C ALA A 11 19.33 -4.24 1.25
N ALA A 12 19.61 -4.63 2.49
CA ALA A 12 19.89 -6.02 2.83
C ALA A 12 18.66 -6.93 2.62
N ARG A 13 17.49 -6.47 3.05
CA ARG A 13 16.23 -7.20 2.82
C ARG A 13 15.93 -7.34 1.33
N HIS A 14 16.14 -6.29 0.56
CA HIS A 14 15.92 -6.31 -0.88
C HIS A 14 16.84 -7.31 -1.58
N ARG A 15 18.13 -7.34 -1.22
CA ARG A 15 19.09 -8.34 -1.74
C ARG A 15 18.68 -9.77 -1.40
N ALA A 16 18.21 -10.02 -0.18
CA ALA A 16 17.71 -11.33 0.23
C ALA A 16 16.47 -11.74 -0.57
N ARG A 17 15.60 -10.80 -0.87
CA ARG A 17 14.40 -11.03 -1.71
C ARG A 17 14.74 -11.34 -3.15
N LEU A 18 15.73 -10.66 -3.74
CA LEU A 18 16.21 -10.93 -5.11
C LEU A 18 16.71 -12.36 -5.31
N ARG A 19 17.13 -13.02 -4.23
CA ARG A 19 17.54 -14.44 -4.27
C ARG A 19 16.35 -15.40 -4.27
N ARG A 20 15.19 -14.99 -3.73
CA ARG A 20 14.00 -15.83 -3.55
C ARG A 20 12.89 -15.52 -4.56
N TRP A 21 12.81 -14.28 -5.01
CA TRP A 21 11.75 -13.77 -5.87
C TRP A 21 12.34 -13.17 -7.13
N ASN A 22 11.50 -12.99 -8.14
CA ASN A 22 11.91 -12.20 -9.31
C ASN A 22 12.08 -10.73 -8.93
N ALA A 23 12.75 -9.94 -9.79
CA ALA A 23 13.05 -8.54 -9.52
C ALA A 23 11.81 -7.68 -9.29
N GLU A 24 10.69 -7.97 -9.95
CA GLU A 24 9.42 -7.25 -9.82
C GLU A 24 8.80 -7.46 -8.44
N GLN A 25 8.73 -8.70 -7.97
CA GLN A 25 8.21 -9.01 -6.62
C GLN A 25 9.07 -8.37 -5.53
N ALA A 26 10.39 -8.44 -5.66
CA ALA A 26 11.32 -7.84 -4.70
C ALA A 26 11.18 -6.31 -4.66
N THR A 27 11.00 -5.66 -5.80
CA THR A 27 10.75 -4.22 -5.92
C THR A 27 9.42 -3.83 -5.28
N GLY A 28 8.37 -4.61 -5.51
CA GLY A 28 7.07 -4.40 -4.87
C GLY A 28 7.16 -4.44 -3.35
N ARG A 29 7.82 -5.46 -2.79
CA ARG A 29 8.00 -5.59 -1.33
C ARG A 29 8.84 -4.46 -0.74
N ARG A 30 9.86 -4.02 -1.44
CA ARG A 30 10.64 -2.86 -1.03
C ARG A 30 9.79 -1.59 -0.99
N GLY A 31 8.95 -1.38 -1.99
CA GLY A 31 8.01 -0.25 -2.03
C GLY A 31 7.04 -0.26 -0.86
N GLU A 32 6.50 -1.42 -0.52
CA GLU A 32 5.61 -1.59 0.63
C GLU A 32 6.33 -1.29 1.95
N ASP A 33 7.58 -1.70 2.11
CA ASP A 33 8.38 -1.38 3.31
C ASP A 33 8.60 0.13 3.47
N LEU A 34 8.91 0.82 2.36
CA LEU A 34 9.07 2.27 2.36
C LEU A 34 7.75 2.99 2.68
N ALA A 35 6.66 2.53 2.08
CA ALA A 35 5.32 3.05 2.34
C ALA A 35 4.90 2.86 3.80
N HIS A 36 5.14 1.69 4.37
CA HIS A 36 4.87 1.38 5.77
C HIS A 36 5.55 2.40 6.71
N ARG A 37 6.85 2.59 6.56
CA ARG A 37 7.61 3.54 7.40
C ARG A 37 7.18 4.98 7.17
N TYR A 38 6.87 5.33 5.94
CA TYR A 38 6.37 6.67 5.61
C TYR A 38 5.07 6.99 6.33
N LEU A 39 4.12 6.05 6.33
CA LEU A 39 2.84 6.21 7.00
C LEU A 39 2.99 6.25 8.53
N GLU A 40 3.81 5.37 9.11
CA GLU A 40 4.06 5.39 10.56
C GLU A 40 4.59 6.74 11.04
N ARG A 41 5.51 7.35 10.30
CA ARG A 41 6.04 8.69 10.62
C ARG A 41 4.98 9.78 10.57
N ARG A 42 3.87 9.54 9.89
CA ARG A 42 2.73 10.47 9.76
C ARG A 42 1.57 10.13 10.69
N GLY A 43 1.80 9.27 11.67
CA GLY A 43 0.82 8.95 12.69
C GLY A 43 -0.17 7.85 12.31
N PHE A 44 0.09 7.12 11.23
CA PHE A 44 -0.69 5.92 10.90
C PHE A 44 -0.21 4.73 11.74
N THR A 45 -1.14 3.91 12.18
CA THR A 45 -0.85 2.62 12.83
C THR A 45 -1.14 1.50 11.84
N ILE A 46 -0.10 0.85 11.34
CA ILE A 46 -0.24 -0.27 10.40
C ILE A 46 -0.69 -1.51 11.18
N VAL A 47 -1.79 -2.10 10.78
CA VAL A 47 -2.40 -3.26 11.45
C VAL A 47 -2.37 -4.53 10.62
N ALA A 48 -2.21 -4.43 9.31
CA ALA A 48 -2.04 -5.58 8.43
C ALA A 48 -1.26 -5.22 7.17
N ARG A 49 -0.61 -6.21 6.58
CA ARG A 49 0.09 -6.11 5.29
C ARG A 49 -0.30 -7.28 4.41
N ASN A 50 -0.40 -7.04 3.11
CA ASN A 50 -0.68 -8.06 2.10
C ASN A 50 -1.91 -8.91 2.47
N TYR A 51 -2.97 -8.22 2.87
CA TYR A 51 -4.21 -8.88 3.27
C TYR A 51 -4.93 -9.46 2.07
N ARG A 52 -5.24 -10.75 2.14
CA ARG A 52 -6.05 -11.47 1.15
C ARG A 52 -7.25 -12.09 1.84
N PRO A 53 -8.49 -11.83 1.38
CA PRO A 53 -9.64 -12.53 1.91
C PRO A 53 -9.61 -14.03 1.53
N PRO A 54 -10.29 -14.91 2.28
CA PRO A 54 -10.34 -16.36 1.97
C PRO A 54 -10.85 -16.68 0.56
N SER A 55 -11.69 -15.82 -0.01
CA SER A 55 -12.18 -15.95 -1.38
C SER A 55 -11.10 -15.76 -2.45
N GLY A 56 -9.92 -15.23 -2.09
CA GLY A 56 -8.85 -14.89 -3.02
C GLY A 56 -9.14 -13.67 -3.89
N ALA A 57 -10.22 -12.93 -3.63
CA ALA A 57 -10.59 -11.75 -4.38
C ALA A 57 -9.76 -10.53 -3.94
N GLY A 58 -8.63 -10.31 -4.60
CA GLY A 58 -7.78 -9.14 -4.39
C GLY A 58 -6.83 -9.23 -3.21
N GLU A 59 -5.91 -8.29 -3.16
CA GLU A 59 -4.93 -8.12 -2.10
C GLU A 59 -4.88 -6.64 -1.72
N ILE A 60 -4.76 -6.38 -0.44
CA ILE A 60 -4.55 -5.03 0.09
C ILE A 60 -3.13 -4.94 0.63
N ASP A 61 -2.34 -4.01 0.10
CA ASP A 61 -0.93 -3.89 0.44
C ASP A 61 -0.73 -3.52 1.91
N LEU A 62 -1.43 -2.49 2.39
CA LEU A 62 -1.38 -2.06 3.79
C LEU A 62 -2.78 -1.73 4.31
N VAL A 63 -3.03 -2.09 5.57
CA VAL A 63 -4.21 -1.66 6.32
C VAL A 63 -3.75 -0.88 7.54
N ALA A 64 -4.30 0.30 7.74
CA ALA A 64 -3.86 1.21 8.78
C ALA A 64 -5.03 1.95 9.46
N TRP A 65 -4.79 2.38 10.69
CA TRP A 65 -5.64 3.35 11.38
C TRP A 65 -5.00 4.72 11.34
N HIS A 66 -5.79 5.73 11.05
CA HIS A 66 -5.39 7.12 11.13
C HIS A 66 -6.56 8.00 11.59
N SER A 67 -6.42 8.63 12.75
CA SER A 67 -7.44 9.55 13.30
C SER A 67 -8.86 8.96 13.30
N GLY A 68 -9.00 7.70 13.71
CA GLY A 68 -10.30 7.02 13.80
C GLY A 68 -10.86 6.51 12.46
N THR A 69 -10.09 6.64 11.38
CA THR A 69 -10.43 6.12 10.04
C THR A 69 -9.62 4.88 9.74
N LEU A 70 -10.26 3.84 9.25
CA LEU A 70 -9.61 2.64 8.72
C LEU A 70 -9.21 2.92 7.27
N VAL A 71 -7.92 2.90 7.00
CA VAL A 71 -7.36 3.27 5.71
C VAL A 71 -6.80 2.03 5.02
N PHE A 72 -7.31 1.72 3.85
CA PHE A 72 -6.76 0.71 2.95
C PHE A 72 -5.84 1.38 1.95
N VAL A 73 -4.61 0.89 1.85
CA VAL A 73 -3.57 1.55 1.06
C VAL A 73 -3.08 0.63 -0.04
N GLU A 74 -3.13 1.13 -1.26
CA GLU A 74 -2.47 0.54 -2.43
C GLU A 74 -1.11 1.22 -2.61
N VAL A 75 -0.08 0.42 -2.80
CA VAL A 75 1.28 0.90 -3.03
C VAL A 75 1.69 0.65 -4.47
N LYS A 76 2.03 1.70 -5.19
CA LYS A 76 2.58 1.64 -6.54
C LYS A 76 4.06 1.97 -6.54
N SER A 77 4.88 0.99 -6.89
CA SER A 77 6.33 1.14 -6.97
C SER A 77 6.78 1.24 -8.43
N ARG A 78 7.63 2.22 -8.72
CA ARG A 78 8.17 2.47 -10.06
C ARG A 78 9.65 2.78 -10.00
N ALA A 79 10.39 2.38 -11.05
CA ALA A 79 11.79 2.75 -11.18
C ALA A 79 11.95 4.25 -11.49
N THR A 80 11.05 4.81 -12.30
CA THR A 80 11.08 6.20 -12.75
C THR A 80 9.67 6.79 -12.79
N ASP A 81 9.58 8.11 -12.92
CA ASP A 81 8.34 8.88 -13.01
C ASP A 81 7.78 8.99 -14.44
N GLU A 82 8.42 8.32 -15.41
CA GLU A 82 8.16 8.50 -16.85
C GLU A 82 6.80 7.98 -17.34
N PHE A 83 6.06 7.23 -16.52
CA PHE A 83 4.84 6.54 -16.94
C PHE A 83 3.53 7.26 -16.58
N GLY A 84 3.59 8.54 -16.25
CA GLY A 84 2.42 9.35 -15.93
C GLY A 84 1.89 9.16 -14.50
N SER A 85 0.68 9.66 -14.24
CA SER A 85 0.08 9.63 -12.91
C SER A 85 -0.22 8.21 -12.42
N PRO A 86 0.17 7.85 -11.18
CA PRO A 86 -0.18 6.56 -10.56
C PRO A 86 -1.69 6.29 -10.52
N LEU A 87 -2.51 7.32 -10.46
CA LEU A 87 -3.97 7.21 -10.39
C LEU A 87 -4.59 6.66 -11.68
N ARG A 88 -3.93 6.80 -12.83
CA ARG A 88 -4.43 6.36 -14.13
C ARG A 88 -4.35 4.84 -14.35
N ASN A 89 -3.51 4.12 -13.62
CA ASN A 89 -3.20 2.72 -13.85
C ASN A 89 -3.97 1.77 -12.95
N VAL A 90 -4.97 2.25 -12.22
CA VAL A 90 -5.85 1.40 -11.42
C VAL A 90 -7.10 1.12 -12.24
N ASP A 91 -7.14 -0.06 -12.85
CA ASP A 91 -8.28 -0.48 -13.65
C ASP A 91 -9.51 -0.85 -12.79
N GLN A 92 -10.66 -1.00 -13.45
CA GLN A 92 -11.93 -1.27 -12.79
C GLN A 92 -11.95 -2.63 -12.08
N GLU A 93 -11.32 -3.65 -12.65
CA GLU A 93 -11.23 -4.99 -12.04
C GLU A 93 -10.43 -4.95 -10.75
N LYS A 94 -9.31 -4.25 -10.77
CA LYS A 94 -8.45 -4.07 -9.59
C LYS A 94 -9.17 -3.30 -8.49
N ARG A 95 -9.89 -2.25 -8.84
CA ARG A 95 -10.72 -1.50 -7.88
C ARG A 95 -11.80 -2.38 -7.25
N THR A 96 -12.49 -3.16 -8.06
CA THR A 96 -13.53 -4.09 -7.57
C THR A 96 -12.95 -5.12 -6.61
N ALA A 97 -11.79 -5.69 -6.95
CA ALA A 97 -11.10 -6.65 -6.08
C ALA A 97 -10.66 -6.03 -4.76
N LEU A 98 -10.10 -4.82 -4.80
CA LEU A 98 -9.74 -4.05 -3.60
C LEU A 98 -10.95 -3.78 -2.70
N LEU A 99 -12.07 -3.36 -3.29
CA LEU A 99 -13.30 -3.10 -2.55
C LEU A 99 -13.83 -4.36 -1.85
N ARG A 100 -13.81 -5.51 -2.52
CA ARG A 100 -14.23 -6.78 -1.93
C ARG A 100 -13.34 -7.18 -0.75
N ALA A 101 -12.03 -7.07 -0.91
CA ALA A 101 -11.07 -7.37 0.14
C ALA A 101 -11.25 -6.42 1.34
N ALA A 102 -11.43 -5.14 1.08
CA ALA A 102 -11.65 -4.11 2.09
C ALA A 102 -12.95 -4.33 2.87
N ARG A 103 -14.04 -4.65 2.17
CA ARG A 103 -15.32 -4.97 2.82
C ARG A 103 -15.20 -6.20 3.71
N HIS A 104 -14.50 -7.21 3.26
CA HIS A 104 -14.26 -8.41 4.06
C HIS A 104 -13.49 -8.08 5.35
N TYR A 105 -12.41 -7.31 5.23
CA TYR A 105 -11.62 -6.87 6.38
C TYR A 105 -12.45 -6.04 7.35
N ALA A 106 -13.14 -5.01 6.85
CA ALA A 106 -13.94 -4.12 7.68
C ALA A 106 -15.04 -4.86 8.45
N ARG A 107 -15.71 -5.81 7.82
CA ARG A 107 -16.72 -6.66 8.48
C ARG A 107 -16.11 -7.48 9.62
N ARG A 108 -14.98 -8.13 9.38
CA ARG A 108 -14.29 -8.91 10.42
C ARG A 108 -13.80 -8.05 11.57
N ALA A 109 -13.35 -6.86 11.27
CA ALA A 109 -12.88 -5.90 12.28
C ALA A 109 -14.02 -5.13 12.99
N GLY A 110 -15.27 -5.29 12.54
CA GLY A 110 -16.42 -4.58 13.11
C GLY A 110 -16.40 -3.08 12.82
N VAL A 111 -15.80 -2.67 11.69
CA VAL A 111 -15.65 -1.27 11.32
C VAL A 111 -16.78 -0.85 10.37
N PRO A 112 -17.56 0.19 10.72
CA PRO A 112 -18.57 0.74 9.81
C PRO A 112 -17.94 1.26 8.51
N TRP A 113 -18.62 1.02 7.38
CA TRP A 113 -18.10 1.41 6.08
C TRP A 113 -17.88 2.91 5.92
N GLU A 114 -18.63 3.73 6.66
CA GLU A 114 -18.48 5.19 6.70
C GLU A 114 -17.14 5.65 7.31
N ARG A 115 -16.45 4.75 8.03
CA ARG A 115 -15.13 5.01 8.61
C ARG A 115 -13.98 4.45 7.78
N VAL A 116 -14.25 4.09 6.55
CA VAL A 116 -13.26 3.51 5.62
C VAL A 116 -12.81 4.55 4.60
N ARG A 117 -11.52 4.55 4.31
CA ARG A 117 -10.90 5.38 3.27
C ARG A 117 -9.90 4.56 2.45
N PHE A 118 -9.76 4.89 1.19
CA PHE A 118 -8.79 4.28 0.29
C PHE A 118 -7.73 5.28 -0.13
N ASP A 119 -6.49 4.97 0.18
CA ASP A 119 -5.34 5.81 -0.15
C ASP A 119 -4.43 5.10 -1.16
N LEU A 120 -3.74 5.89 -1.97
CA LEU A 120 -2.69 5.43 -2.87
C LEU A 120 -1.36 6.04 -2.44
N LEU A 121 -0.32 5.21 -2.38
CA LEU A 121 1.06 5.65 -2.22
C LEU A 121 1.86 5.29 -3.47
N SER A 122 2.46 6.29 -4.07
CA SER A 122 3.42 6.13 -5.16
C SER A 122 4.84 6.15 -4.59
N VAL A 123 5.62 5.12 -4.89
CA VAL A 123 7.03 5.03 -4.51
C VAL A 123 7.86 4.99 -5.78
N VAL A 124 8.65 6.03 -6.00
CA VAL A 124 9.61 6.11 -7.10
C VAL A 124 11.01 5.83 -6.55
N PHE A 125 11.71 4.85 -7.10
CA PHE A 125 13.06 4.46 -6.65
C PHE A 125 14.15 5.36 -7.22
N SER A 126 14.00 6.65 -7.03
CA SER A 126 15.08 7.63 -7.22
C SER A 126 16.05 7.60 -6.04
N GLU A 127 17.14 8.34 -6.11
CA GLU A 127 18.08 8.52 -4.99
C GLU A 127 17.99 9.95 -4.42
N PRO A 128 17.36 10.12 -3.24
CA PRO A 128 16.63 9.14 -2.43
C PRO A 128 15.25 8.80 -3.03
N PRO A 129 14.61 7.70 -2.57
CA PRO A 129 13.28 7.35 -3.04
C PRO A 129 12.26 8.47 -2.78
N ALA A 130 11.42 8.75 -3.77
CA ALA A 130 10.36 9.74 -3.66
C ALA A 130 9.01 9.05 -3.40
N ILE A 131 8.32 9.48 -2.34
CA ILE A 131 7.02 8.97 -1.97
C ILE A 131 5.98 10.08 -2.09
N THR A 132 4.91 9.81 -2.82
CA THR A 132 3.76 10.70 -2.92
C THR A 132 2.52 9.98 -2.39
N HIS A 133 1.83 10.63 -1.46
CA HIS A 133 0.62 10.12 -0.84
C HIS A 133 -0.61 10.80 -1.46
N PHE A 134 -1.53 10.00 -1.94
CA PHE A 134 -2.83 10.44 -2.44
C PHE A 134 -3.91 9.92 -1.49
N PRO A 135 -4.30 10.71 -0.47
CA PRO A 135 -5.38 10.31 0.42
C PRO A 135 -6.71 10.35 -0.32
N ASP A 136 -7.62 9.44 0.06
CA ASP A 136 -8.95 9.33 -0.55
C ASP A 136 -8.91 9.25 -2.08
N ALA A 137 -7.99 8.42 -2.58
CA ALA A 137 -7.71 8.27 -4.01
C ALA A 137 -8.84 7.55 -4.77
N PHE A 138 -9.63 6.73 -4.07
CA PHE A 138 -10.74 5.98 -4.64
C PHE A 138 -11.98 6.22 -3.80
N ALA A 139 -13.04 6.72 -4.39
CA ALA A 139 -14.33 6.76 -3.73
C ALA A 139 -14.81 5.31 -3.50
N PRO A 140 -15.19 4.92 -2.26
CA PRO A 140 -15.92 3.68 -2.09
C PRO A 140 -17.21 3.78 -2.90
N ILE A 141 -17.34 2.92 -3.93
CA ILE A 141 -18.58 2.87 -4.69
C ILE A 141 -19.67 2.46 -3.71
N GLN A 142 -20.54 3.40 -3.42
CA GLN A 142 -21.79 3.09 -2.74
C GLN A 142 -22.58 2.23 -3.71
N THR A 143 -22.60 0.94 -3.46
CA THR A 143 -23.56 0.08 -4.13
C THR A 143 -24.94 0.51 -3.61
N LEU A 144 -25.70 1.15 -4.47
CA LEU A 144 -27.11 1.36 -4.29
C LEU A 144 -27.82 0.02 -4.02
#